data_eca041e98af6cbe51458d00e5aa679eb
#
_entry.id   eca041e98af6cbe51458d00e5aa679eb
#
_cell.length_a   1.000
_cell.length_b   1.000
_cell.length_c   1.000
_cell.angle_alpha   90.00
_cell.angle_beta   90.00
_cell.angle_gamma   90.00
#
_symmetry.space_group_name_H-M   'P 1'
#
loop_
_entity.id
_entity.type
_entity.pdbx_description
1 polymer ?
#
loop_
_entity_poly.entity_id
_entity_poly.type
_entity_poly.pdbx_seq_one_letter_code
_entity_poly.pdbx_strand_id
1 'polypeptide(L)'
;MPPAEVEGGSEPHPLAPEDAVTQEYPIDLATALRLAGGESWDVQLAVEKVRQAYADLDAAKVLWLPSLLAGVGYTKHDGQIQDTRGDVIDVSRNALFVGGGAQAGSAPLAGASGGPARLFVDLSLADAIFEPLVTRQKAHAENHRHSAVYNDTLQSASLAYFELVRAQGRLAAAERDLANAKELVELTEAFVLSGKGSRADTAR
;
A
#
# COMPACT_ATOMS: atom_id res chain seq x y z
N MET A 1 -12.03 41.87 -8.34
CA MET A 1 -10.94 40.96 -7.91
C MET A 1 -10.74 39.97 -9.06
N PRO A 2 -9.68 40.10 -9.91
CA PRO A 2 -9.46 39.22 -11.04
C PRO A 2 -8.85 37.89 -10.56
N PRO A 3 -9.04 36.77 -11.28
CA PRO A 3 -8.50 35.47 -10.91
C PRO A 3 -7.00 35.40 -11.16
N ALA A 4 -6.30 34.76 -10.25
CA ALA A 4 -4.87 34.51 -10.33
C ALA A 4 -4.54 33.52 -11.46
N GLU A 5 -3.70 33.93 -12.40
CA GLU A 5 -3.05 33.05 -13.37
C GLU A 5 -2.11 32.10 -12.66
N VAL A 6 -2.38 30.81 -12.79
CA VAL A 6 -1.47 29.74 -12.37
C VAL A 6 -0.52 29.49 -13.56
N GLU A 7 0.64 30.11 -13.56
CA GLU A 7 1.76 29.72 -14.44
C GLU A 7 2.27 28.34 -13.99
N GLY A 8 1.78 27.30 -14.64
CA GLY A 8 2.32 25.94 -14.58
C GLY A 8 3.52 25.80 -15.51
N GLY A 9 4.67 26.35 -15.15
CA GLY A 9 5.94 26.03 -15.79
C GLY A 9 6.40 24.64 -15.40
N SER A 10 6.14 23.65 -16.25
CA SER A 10 6.80 22.34 -16.15
C SER A 10 8.26 22.54 -16.60
N GLU A 11 9.16 22.71 -15.65
CA GLU A 11 10.60 22.58 -15.93
C GLU A 11 10.85 21.15 -16.46
N PRO A 12 11.55 21.01 -17.60
CA PRO A 12 11.94 19.70 -18.08
C PRO A 12 12.86 19.05 -17.03
N HIS A 13 12.42 17.94 -16.49
CA HIS A 13 13.24 17.11 -15.58
C HIS A 13 14.55 16.79 -16.32
N PRO A 14 15.73 17.09 -15.75
CA PRO A 14 17.00 16.81 -16.40
C PRO A 14 17.07 15.31 -16.68
N LEU A 15 17.20 14.98 -17.97
CA LEU A 15 17.51 13.62 -18.39
C LEU A 15 18.77 13.19 -17.63
N ALA A 16 18.74 11.99 -17.08
CA ALA A 16 19.90 11.43 -16.39
C ALA A 16 21.14 11.55 -17.30
N PRO A 17 22.32 11.85 -16.76
CA PRO A 17 23.53 12.00 -17.55
C PRO A 17 23.77 10.76 -18.39
N GLU A 18 24.00 10.94 -19.69
CA GLU A 18 24.28 9.87 -20.68
C GLU A 18 25.53 9.03 -20.32
N ASP A 19 26.30 9.46 -19.34
CA ASP A 19 27.51 8.78 -18.84
C ASP A 19 27.23 7.83 -17.65
N ALA A 20 25.98 7.44 -17.40
CA ALA A 20 25.71 6.33 -16.48
C ALA A 20 26.38 5.09 -17.06
N VAL A 21 27.62 4.86 -16.68
CA VAL A 21 28.36 3.62 -16.91
C VAL A 21 27.40 2.49 -16.62
N THR A 22 26.94 1.81 -17.65
CA THR A 22 26.05 0.65 -17.54
C THR A 22 26.87 -0.43 -16.87
N GLN A 23 26.89 -0.39 -15.54
CA GLN A 23 27.58 -1.40 -14.75
C GLN A 23 26.76 -2.69 -14.93
N GLU A 24 27.25 -3.57 -15.78
CA GLU A 24 26.65 -4.88 -15.98
C GLU A 24 26.76 -5.66 -14.67
N TYR A 25 25.67 -5.76 -13.93
CA TYR A 25 25.57 -6.66 -12.80
C TYR A 25 25.14 -8.04 -13.33
N PRO A 26 25.99 -9.06 -13.27
CA PRO A 26 25.57 -10.40 -13.61
C PRO A 26 24.56 -10.86 -12.56
N ILE A 27 23.28 -10.86 -12.93
CA ILE A 27 22.19 -11.33 -12.07
C ILE A 27 21.94 -12.79 -12.41
N ASP A 28 22.26 -13.69 -11.49
CA ASP A 28 21.83 -15.09 -11.54
C ASP A 28 20.44 -15.25 -10.87
N LEU A 29 19.82 -16.40 -11.12
CA LEU A 29 18.50 -16.69 -10.56
C LEU A 29 18.49 -16.60 -9.02
N ALA A 30 19.54 -17.09 -8.38
CA ALA A 30 19.64 -17.09 -6.92
C ALA A 30 19.67 -15.65 -6.35
N THR A 31 20.44 -14.77 -6.99
CA THR A 31 20.50 -13.35 -6.62
C THR A 31 19.17 -12.65 -6.89
N ALA A 32 18.52 -12.92 -8.03
CA ALA A 32 17.20 -12.36 -8.33
C ALA A 32 16.14 -12.76 -7.30
N LEU A 33 16.12 -14.04 -6.90
CA LEU A 33 15.19 -14.53 -5.88
C LEU A 33 15.48 -13.95 -4.50
N ARG A 34 16.74 -13.81 -4.13
CA ARG A 34 17.13 -13.22 -2.84
C ARG A 34 16.71 -11.74 -2.76
N LEU A 35 16.93 -10.97 -3.82
CA LEU A 35 16.50 -9.58 -3.89
C LEU A 35 14.99 -9.47 -3.85
N ALA A 36 14.28 -10.27 -4.64
CA ALA A 36 12.82 -10.27 -4.67
C ALA A 36 12.22 -10.64 -3.30
N GLY A 37 12.78 -11.62 -2.59
CA GLY A 37 12.28 -12.03 -1.28
C GLY A 37 12.61 -11.07 -0.15
N GLY A 38 13.73 -10.33 -0.24
CA GLY A 38 14.19 -9.43 0.83
C GLY A 38 13.80 -7.97 0.65
N GLU A 39 13.76 -7.47 -0.58
CA GLU A 39 13.60 -6.05 -0.89
C GLU A 39 12.25 -5.69 -1.53
N SER A 40 11.39 -6.68 -1.79
CA SER A 40 10.06 -6.42 -2.35
C SER A 40 9.18 -5.62 -1.40
N TRP A 41 8.61 -4.53 -1.91
CA TRP A 41 7.63 -3.72 -1.18
C TRP A 41 6.38 -4.51 -0.78
N ASP A 42 5.95 -5.46 -1.60
CA ASP A 42 4.78 -6.30 -1.31
C ASP A 42 5.04 -7.22 -0.11
N VAL A 43 6.24 -7.79 -0.02
CA VAL A 43 6.65 -8.61 1.12
C VAL A 43 6.74 -7.76 2.39
N GLN A 44 7.36 -6.57 2.31
CA GLN A 44 7.44 -5.65 3.44
C GLN A 44 6.05 -5.20 3.92
N LEU A 45 5.15 -4.86 2.99
CA LEU A 45 3.77 -4.53 3.32
C LEU A 45 3.05 -5.69 4.00
N ALA A 46 3.26 -6.92 3.54
CA ALA A 46 2.68 -8.10 4.17
C ALA A 46 3.20 -8.31 5.60
N VAL A 47 4.49 -8.05 5.85
CA VAL A 47 5.07 -8.08 7.21
C VAL A 47 4.40 -7.04 8.12
N GLU A 48 4.21 -5.81 7.63
CA GLU A 48 3.56 -4.77 8.44
C GLU A 48 2.09 -5.09 8.73
N LYS A 49 1.38 -5.73 7.80
CA LYS A 49 0.00 -6.23 8.07
C LYS A 49 -0.03 -7.31 9.14
N VAL A 50 0.95 -8.18 9.17
CA VAL A 50 1.10 -9.15 10.27
C VAL A 50 1.33 -8.44 11.60
N ARG A 51 2.21 -7.43 11.65
CA ARG A 51 2.44 -6.62 12.86
C ARG A 51 1.17 -5.92 13.32
N GLN A 52 0.43 -5.33 12.39
CA GLN A 52 -0.87 -4.71 12.68
C GLN A 52 -1.83 -5.72 13.31
N ALA A 53 -1.98 -6.90 12.72
CA ALA A 53 -2.89 -7.94 13.23
C ALA A 53 -2.51 -8.42 14.64
N TYR A 54 -1.22 -8.46 14.99
CA TYR A 54 -0.79 -8.75 16.35
C TYR A 54 -1.05 -7.58 17.32
N ALA A 55 -0.89 -6.34 16.88
CA ALA A 55 -1.25 -5.17 17.68
C ALA A 55 -2.75 -5.14 17.98
N ASP A 56 -3.59 -5.47 16.97
CA ASP A 56 -5.04 -5.59 17.14
C ASP A 56 -5.40 -6.72 18.14
N LEU A 57 -4.66 -7.83 18.10
CA LEU A 57 -4.83 -8.91 19.08
C LEU A 57 -4.47 -8.46 20.51
N ASP A 58 -3.39 -7.70 20.66
CA ASP A 58 -2.99 -7.19 21.97
C ASP A 58 -3.99 -6.14 22.49
N ALA A 59 -4.51 -5.28 21.60
CA ALA A 59 -5.61 -4.38 21.93
C ALA A 59 -6.88 -5.14 22.36
N ALA A 60 -7.22 -6.22 21.66
CA ALA A 60 -8.37 -7.05 22.04
C ALA A 60 -8.20 -7.73 23.41
N LYS A 61 -6.99 -8.15 23.77
CA LYS A 61 -6.70 -8.73 25.12
C LYS A 61 -6.88 -7.72 26.24
N VAL A 62 -6.74 -6.41 25.94
CA VAL A 62 -6.87 -5.34 26.93
C VAL A 62 -8.34 -4.96 27.17
N LEU A 63 -9.29 -5.44 26.36
CA LEU A 63 -10.73 -5.15 26.53
C LEU A 63 -11.30 -5.56 27.90
N TRP A 64 -10.61 -6.41 28.65
CA TRP A 64 -10.96 -6.73 30.03
C TRP A 64 -10.66 -5.59 31.01
N LEU A 65 -9.77 -4.66 30.66
CA LEU A 65 -9.44 -3.53 31.50
C LEU A 65 -10.46 -2.41 31.25
N PRO A 66 -11.02 -1.82 32.31
CA PRO A 66 -11.92 -0.68 32.13
C PRO A 66 -11.14 0.54 31.65
N SER A 67 -11.63 1.16 30.58
CA SER A 67 -11.21 2.50 30.19
C SER A 67 -11.93 3.53 31.06
N LEU A 68 -11.17 4.45 31.62
CA LEU A 68 -11.68 5.53 32.43
C LEU A 68 -11.87 6.77 31.59
N LEU A 69 -13.05 7.35 31.67
CA LEU A 69 -13.45 8.54 30.94
C LEU A 69 -13.71 9.65 31.95
N ALA A 70 -13.14 10.83 31.70
CA ALA A 70 -13.47 12.03 32.46
C ALA A 70 -13.65 13.19 31.49
N GLY A 71 -14.64 14.01 31.72
CA GLY A 71 -14.91 15.15 30.86
C GLY A 71 -15.51 16.33 31.63
N VAL A 72 -15.22 17.51 31.12
CA VAL A 72 -15.77 18.77 31.60
C VAL A 72 -16.47 19.44 30.40
N GLY A 73 -17.75 19.73 30.57
CA GLY A 73 -18.55 20.45 29.57
C GLY A 73 -19.02 21.78 30.13
N TYR A 74 -18.81 22.85 29.38
CA TYR A 74 -19.38 24.15 29.69
C TYR A 74 -20.41 24.53 28.64
N THR A 75 -21.61 24.85 29.09
CA THR A 75 -22.68 25.34 28.21
C THR A 75 -23.10 26.73 28.64
N LYS A 76 -23.25 27.63 27.69
CA LYS A 76 -23.78 28.97 27.89
C LYS A 76 -24.93 29.18 26.92
N HIS A 77 -26.03 29.66 27.44
CA HIS A 77 -27.17 30.06 26.63
C HIS A 77 -27.53 31.51 26.99
N ASP A 78 -27.36 32.38 26.01
CA ASP A 78 -27.80 33.80 26.09
C ASP A 78 -28.81 34.03 24.97
N GLY A 79 -29.94 34.59 25.29
CA GLY A 79 -30.99 34.93 24.34
C GLY A 79 -32.38 34.70 24.87
N GLN A 80 -33.34 34.72 23.97
CA GLN A 80 -34.76 34.60 24.30
C GLN A 80 -35.19 33.14 24.18
N ILE A 81 -35.94 32.68 25.18
CA ILE A 81 -36.63 31.38 25.13
C ILE A 81 -38.10 31.58 25.36
N GLN A 82 -38.92 30.77 24.71
CA GLN A 82 -40.36 30.73 24.96
C GLN A 82 -40.64 29.69 26.05
N ASP A 83 -41.41 30.11 27.05
CA ASP A 83 -41.86 29.18 28.08
C ASP A 83 -43.06 28.32 27.61
N THR A 84 -43.49 27.38 28.44
CA THR A 84 -44.62 26.49 28.12
C THR A 84 -45.96 27.18 27.99
N ARG A 85 -46.09 28.46 28.41
CA ARG A 85 -47.29 29.28 28.30
C ARG A 85 -47.27 30.16 27.05
N GLY A 86 -46.15 30.21 26.35
CA GLY A 86 -45.95 31.00 25.16
C GLY A 86 -45.29 32.36 25.41
N ASP A 87 -44.94 32.69 26.65
CA ASP A 87 -44.26 33.94 26.98
C ASP A 87 -42.79 33.91 26.57
N VAL A 88 -42.30 34.98 25.95
CA VAL A 88 -40.91 35.12 25.57
C VAL A 88 -40.13 35.78 26.68
N ILE A 89 -39.15 35.10 27.24
CA ILE A 89 -38.33 35.59 28.35
C ILE A 89 -36.84 35.61 27.93
N ASP A 90 -36.16 36.66 28.38
CA ASP A 90 -34.69 36.75 28.21
C ASP A 90 -34.01 35.88 29.26
N VAL A 91 -33.11 35.02 28.78
CA VAL A 91 -32.40 34.06 29.62
C VAL A 91 -30.92 34.16 29.39
N SER A 92 -30.16 34.31 30.44
CA SER A 92 -28.73 34.13 30.46
C SER A 92 -28.40 33.02 31.46
N ARG A 93 -28.02 31.86 30.97
CA ARG A 93 -27.66 30.68 31.79
C ARG A 93 -26.29 30.15 31.40
N ASN A 94 -25.55 29.81 32.41
CA ASN A 94 -24.34 29.01 32.23
C ASN A 94 -24.41 27.78 33.11
N ALA A 95 -23.81 26.69 32.62
CA ALA A 95 -23.69 25.46 33.39
C ALA A 95 -22.35 24.80 33.12
N LEU A 96 -21.69 24.41 34.19
CA LEU A 96 -20.48 23.59 34.15
C LEU A 96 -20.87 22.17 34.54
N PHE A 97 -20.59 21.23 33.63
CA PHE A 97 -20.86 19.83 33.85
C PHE A 97 -19.53 19.10 34.00
N VAL A 98 -19.43 18.25 34.99
CA VAL A 98 -18.30 17.36 35.21
C VAL A 98 -18.84 15.96 35.23
N GLY A 99 -18.32 15.11 34.39
CA GLY A 99 -18.73 13.73 34.28
C GLY A 99 -17.58 12.78 34.16
N GLY A 100 -17.78 11.53 34.53
CA GLY A 100 -16.81 10.47 34.36
C GLY A 100 -17.48 9.11 34.38
N GLY A 101 -16.77 8.10 33.93
CA GLY A 101 -17.26 6.74 33.93
C GLY A 101 -16.17 5.74 33.68
N ALA A 102 -16.51 4.48 33.83
CA ALA A 102 -15.67 3.34 33.47
C ALA A 102 -16.40 2.53 32.40
N GLN A 103 -15.69 2.14 31.35
CA GLN A 103 -16.21 1.35 30.24
C GLN A 103 -15.27 0.17 29.98
N ALA A 104 -15.84 -1.01 29.84
CA ALA A 104 -15.07 -2.20 29.40
C ALA A 104 -15.77 -2.82 28.18
N GLY A 105 -14.98 -3.31 27.22
CA GLY A 105 -15.45 -3.80 25.94
C GLY A 105 -15.33 -2.77 24.82
N SER A 106 -15.90 -3.06 23.65
CA SER A 106 -15.82 -2.27 22.43
C SER A 106 -16.97 -1.24 22.27
N ALA A 107 -17.70 -0.94 23.35
CA ALA A 107 -18.79 0.04 23.27
C ALA A 107 -18.26 1.42 22.82
N PRO A 108 -18.97 2.13 21.93
CA PRO A 108 -18.53 3.44 21.49
C PRO A 108 -18.46 4.40 22.67
N LEU A 109 -17.37 5.17 22.73
CA LEU A 109 -17.17 6.23 23.71
C LEU A 109 -18.36 7.18 23.70
N ALA A 110 -19.29 7.01 24.63
CA ALA A 110 -20.30 8.01 24.90
C ALA A 110 -19.57 9.22 25.47
N GLY A 111 -19.36 10.25 24.65
CA GLY A 111 -18.71 11.48 25.10
C GLY A 111 -19.39 11.99 26.35
N ALA A 112 -18.64 12.54 27.28
CA ALA A 112 -19.15 13.24 28.44
C ALA A 112 -19.88 14.51 27.96
N SER A 113 -21.03 14.33 27.31
CA SER A 113 -21.85 15.43 26.81
C SER A 113 -22.75 15.92 27.91
N GLY A 114 -22.58 17.18 28.29
CA GLY A 114 -23.47 18.11 28.91
C GLY A 114 -24.66 17.57 29.70
N GLY A 115 -24.40 16.91 30.83
CA GLY A 115 -25.43 16.51 31.78
C GLY A 115 -24.91 16.65 33.22
N PRO A 116 -25.79 16.56 34.23
CA PRO A 116 -25.32 16.54 35.62
C PRO A 116 -24.31 15.44 35.82
N ALA A 117 -23.41 15.62 36.81
CA ALA A 117 -22.35 14.64 37.11
C ALA A 117 -22.89 13.23 37.06
N ARG A 118 -22.46 12.47 36.08
CA ARG A 118 -22.89 11.08 35.89
C ARG A 118 -21.69 10.16 36.02
N LEU A 119 -21.83 9.20 36.90
CA LEU A 119 -20.96 8.03 36.90
C LEU A 119 -21.70 6.91 36.15
N PHE A 120 -21.07 6.39 35.09
CA PHE A 120 -21.62 5.24 34.36
C PHE A 120 -20.60 4.12 34.28
N VAL A 121 -21.08 2.92 34.24
CA VAL A 121 -20.27 1.72 34.01
C VAL A 121 -20.93 0.94 32.89
N ASP A 122 -20.23 0.75 31.80
CA ASP A 122 -20.66 -0.07 30.68
C ASP A 122 -19.68 -1.24 30.49
N LEU A 123 -20.22 -2.45 30.42
CA LEU A 123 -19.45 -3.70 30.35
C LEU A 123 -19.98 -4.57 29.22
N SER A 124 -19.21 -4.70 28.13
CA SER A 124 -19.47 -5.67 27.08
C SER A 124 -18.62 -6.94 27.30
N LEU A 125 -19.12 -7.86 28.12
CA LEU A 125 -18.46 -9.13 28.41
C LEU A 125 -18.30 -10.00 27.16
N ALA A 126 -19.25 -9.93 26.22
CA ALA A 126 -19.18 -10.70 24.98
C ALA A 126 -17.94 -10.29 24.17
N ASP A 127 -17.70 -9.01 24.01
CA ASP A 127 -16.55 -8.51 23.23
C ASP A 127 -15.23 -8.85 23.93
N ALA A 128 -15.18 -8.70 25.25
CA ALA A 128 -13.99 -9.06 26.03
C ALA A 128 -13.59 -10.55 25.90
N ILE A 129 -14.57 -11.44 25.68
CA ILE A 129 -14.34 -12.87 25.53
C ILE A 129 -14.05 -13.24 24.07
N PHE A 130 -14.88 -12.77 23.13
CA PHE A 130 -14.86 -13.25 21.77
C PHE A 130 -13.90 -12.47 20.86
N GLU A 131 -13.68 -11.18 21.09
CA GLU A 131 -12.81 -10.36 20.25
C GLU A 131 -11.34 -10.85 20.25
N PRO A 132 -10.74 -11.26 21.39
CA PRO A 132 -9.41 -11.86 21.38
C PRO A 132 -9.33 -13.16 20.57
N LEU A 133 -10.39 -13.95 20.54
CA LEU A 133 -10.43 -15.18 19.73
C LEU A 133 -10.50 -14.89 18.24
N VAL A 134 -11.34 -13.92 17.85
CA VAL A 134 -11.49 -13.49 16.47
C VAL A 134 -10.19 -12.85 15.96
N THR A 135 -9.62 -11.91 16.71
CA THR A 135 -8.38 -11.22 16.31
C THR A 135 -7.19 -12.17 16.26
N ARG A 136 -7.15 -13.20 17.12
CA ARG A 136 -6.16 -14.26 17.03
C ARG A 136 -6.23 -15.01 15.70
N GLN A 137 -7.45 -15.37 15.24
CA GLN A 137 -7.61 -16.03 13.94
C GLN A 137 -7.25 -15.10 12.78
N LYS A 138 -7.55 -13.79 12.89
CA LYS A 138 -7.10 -12.79 11.92
C LYS A 138 -5.57 -12.72 11.84
N ALA A 139 -4.88 -12.72 12.98
CA ALA A 139 -3.41 -12.73 13.02
C ALA A 139 -2.81 -13.98 12.36
N HIS A 140 -3.41 -15.16 12.60
CA HIS A 140 -3.00 -16.38 11.88
C HIS A 140 -3.25 -16.29 10.38
N ALA A 141 -4.39 -15.74 9.96
CA ALA A 141 -4.70 -15.55 8.55
C ALA A 141 -3.70 -14.61 7.85
N GLU A 142 -3.32 -13.49 8.50
CA GLU A 142 -2.32 -12.58 7.95
C GLU A 142 -0.92 -13.22 7.86
N ASN A 143 -0.53 -14.10 8.80
CA ASN A 143 0.70 -14.89 8.66
C ASN A 143 0.69 -15.80 7.42
N HIS A 144 -0.42 -16.49 7.16
CA HIS A 144 -0.54 -17.30 5.94
C HIS A 144 -0.55 -16.45 4.68
N ARG A 145 -1.19 -15.27 4.73
CA ARG A 145 -1.19 -14.32 3.62
C ARG A 145 0.21 -13.78 3.32
N HIS A 146 1.01 -13.47 4.34
CA HIS A 146 2.41 -13.10 4.17
C HIS A 146 3.20 -14.22 3.46
N SER A 147 3.01 -15.48 3.86
CA SER A 147 3.67 -16.61 3.20
C SER A 147 3.24 -16.77 1.73
N ALA A 148 1.97 -16.53 1.42
CA ALA A 148 1.49 -16.54 0.04
C ALA A 148 2.11 -15.41 -0.79
N VAL A 149 2.11 -14.16 -0.29
CA VAL A 149 2.72 -13.01 -0.97
C VAL A 149 4.20 -13.25 -1.22
N TYR A 150 4.93 -13.80 -0.24
CA TYR A 150 6.33 -14.13 -0.39
C TYR A 150 6.55 -15.14 -1.54
N ASN A 151 5.78 -16.23 -1.59
CA ASN A 151 5.87 -17.24 -2.65
C ASN A 151 5.49 -16.68 -4.02
N ASP A 152 4.44 -15.86 -4.10
CA ASP A 152 4.00 -15.21 -5.34
C ASP A 152 5.07 -14.25 -5.88
N THR A 153 5.75 -13.53 -4.99
CA THR A 153 6.87 -12.65 -5.34
C THR A 153 8.05 -13.44 -5.91
N LEU A 154 8.42 -14.56 -5.27
CA LEU A 154 9.47 -15.43 -5.77
C LEU A 154 9.10 -16.05 -7.13
N GLN A 155 7.86 -16.47 -7.30
CA GLN A 155 7.37 -17.00 -8.58
C GLN A 155 7.46 -15.95 -9.68
N SER A 156 6.99 -14.73 -9.41
CA SER A 156 7.02 -13.62 -10.38
C SER A 156 8.46 -13.27 -10.79
N ALA A 157 9.38 -13.22 -9.82
CA ALA A 157 10.79 -12.99 -10.09
C ALA A 157 11.41 -14.12 -10.94
N SER A 158 11.06 -15.38 -10.66
CA SER A 158 11.51 -16.53 -11.44
C SER A 158 11.04 -16.45 -12.89
N LEU A 159 9.77 -16.16 -13.10
CA LEU A 159 9.21 -16.03 -14.44
C LEU A 159 9.87 -14.88 -15.22
N ALA A 160 10.04 -13.73 -14.59
CA ALA A 160 10.71 -12.58 -15.20
C ALA A 160 12.18 -12.91 -15.58
N TYR A 161 12.90 -13.63 -14.71
CA TYR A 161 14.25 -14.08 -15.00
C TYR A 161 14.31 -15.01 -16.22
N PHE A 162 13.44 -16.02 -16.30
CA PHE A 162 13.42 -16.91 -17.45
C PHE A 162 12.98 -16.20 -18.73
N GLU A 163 12.12 -15.20 -18.64
CA GLU A 163 11.79 -14.37 -19.81
C GLU A 163 12.97 -13.54 -20.29
N LEU A 164 13.76 -12.99 -19.37
CA LEU A 164 15.02 -12.31 -19.72
C LEU A 164 15.99 -13.23 -20.43
N VAL A 165 16.24 -14.41 -19.87
CA VAL A 165 17.14 -15.42 -20.50
C VAL A 165 16.64 -15.82 -21.89
N ARG A 166 15.31 -16.01 -22.03
CA ARG A 166 14.71 -16.31 -23.33
C ARG A 166 14.88 -15.15 -24.34
N ALA A 167 14.74 -13.91 -23.88
CA ALA A 167 14.93 -12.73 -24.73
C ALA A 167 16.39 -12.60 -25.18
N GLN A 168 17.35 -12.84 -24.29
CA GLN A 168 18.77 -12.86 -24.61
C GLN A 168 19.10 -13.97 -25.63
N GLY A 169 18.51 -15.16 -25.47
CA GLY A 169 18.68 -16.26 -26.43
C GLY A 169 18.11 -15.91 -27.82
N ARG A 170 16.98 -15.23 -27.88
CA ARG A 170 16.41 -14.75 -29.14
C ARG A 170 17.27 -13.69 -29.81
N LEU A 171 17.84 -12.77 -29.01
CA LEU A 171 18.75 -11.75 -29.53
C LEU A 171 20.00 -12.41 -30.14
N ALA A 172 20.63 -13.32 -29.39
CA ALA A 172 21.81 -14.03 -29.90
C ALA A 172 21.53 -14.87 -31.17
N ALA A 173 20.32 -15.46 -31.28
CA ALA A 173 19.90 -16.15 -32.48
C ALA A 173 19.76 -15.19 -33.66
N ALA A 174 19.06 -14.05 -33.46
CA ALA A 174 18.87 -13.02 -34.49
C ALA A 174 20.21 -12.43 -34.98
N GLU A 175 21.15 -12.20 -34.06
CA GLU A 175 22.52 -11.74 -34.43
C GLU A 175 23.25 -12.75 -35.29
N ARG A 176 23.15 -14.07 -35.01
CA ARG A 176 23.70 -15.11 -35.83
C ARG A 176 23.05 -15.21 -37.20
N ASP A 177 21.70 -15.10 -37.23
CA ASP A 177 20.96 -15.11 -38.48
C ASP A 177 21.33 -13.92 -39.37
N LEU A 178 21.52 -12.73 -38.75
CA LEU A 178 22.00 -11.56 -39.46
C LEU A 178 23.44 -11.76 -40.04
N ALA A 179 24.34 -12.36 -39.26
CA ALA A 179 25.68 -12.66 -39.72
C ALA A 179 25.67 -13.67 -40.88
N ASN A 180 24.91 -14.77 -40.76
CA ASN A 180 24.73 -15.75 -41.82
C ASN A 180 24.12 -15.16 -43.09
N ALA A 181 23.11 -14.27 -42.95
CA ALA A 181 22.50 -13.61 -44.08
C ALA A 181 23.48 -12.70 -44.82
N LYS A 182 24.33 -11.94 -44.09
CA LYS A 182 25.40 -11.13 -44.68
C LYS A 182 26.40 -11.96 -45.48
N GLU A 183 26.85 -13.08 -44.88
CA GLU A 183 27.76 -14.01 -45.56
C GLU A 183 27.12 -14.61 -46.83
N LEU A 184 25.83 -14.95 -46.78
CA LEU A 184 25.10 -15.47 -47.92
C LEU A 184 24.98 -14.41 -49.03
N VAL A 185 24.76 -13.14 -48.72
CA VAL A 185 24.77 -12.05 -49.69
C VAL A 185 26.15 -11.93 -50.35
N GLU A 186 27.22 -11.87 -49.59
CA GLU A 186 28.60 -11.82 -50.10
C GLU A 186 28.88 -12.98 -51.05
N LEU A 187 28.50 -14.20 -50.67
CA LEU A 187 28.69 -15.40 -51.48
C LEU A 187 27.88 -15.35 -52.78
N THR A 188 26.61 -14.93 -52.71
CA THR A 188 25.75 -14.80 -53.90
C THR A 188 26.22 -13.70 -54.86
N GLU A 189 26.73 -12.59 -54.34
CA GLU A 189 27.36 -11.53 -55.18
C GLU A 189 28.62 -12.05 -55.89
N ALA A 190 29.48 -12.83 -55.20
CA ALA A 190 30.62 -13.44 -55.83
C ALA A 190 30.22 -14.42 -56.93
N PHE A 191 29.16 -15.20 -56.79
CA PHE A 191 28.61 -16.06 -57.83
C PHE A 191 28.05 -15.25 -59.04
N VAL A 192 27.40 -14.13 -58.82
CA VAL A 192 26.92 -13.24 -59.90
C VAL A 192 28.08 -12.65 -60.65
N LEU A 193 29.13 -12.17 -59.96
CA LEU A 193 30.33 -11.62 -60.58
C LEU A 193 31.11 -12.68 -61.43
N SER A 194 31.08 -13.94 -61.00
CA SER A 194 31.70 -15.05 -61.75
C SER A 194 30.84 -15.56 -62.92
N GLY A 195 29.67 -14.97 -63.14
CA GLY A 195 28.76 -15.39 -64.24
C GLY A 195 27.98 -16.67 -63.97
N LYS A 196 28.04 -17.21 -62.73
CA LYS A 196 27.39 -18.47 -62.31
C LYS A 196 26.08 -18.25 -61.53
N GLY A 197 25.71 -16.99 -61.23
CA GLY A 197 24.53 -16.62 -60.47
C GLY A 197 23.66 -15.56 -61.16
N SER A 198 22.44 -15.42 -60.74
CA SER A 198 21.50 -14.39 -61.19
C SER A 198 21.45 -13.23 -60.23
N ARG A 199 21.30 -11.97 -60.71
CA ARG A 199 21.07 -10.81 -59.85
C ARG A 199 19.79 -10.92 -59.02
N ALA A 200 18.79 -11.71 -59.49
CA ALA A 200 17.59 -11.99 -58.75
C ALA A 200 17.82 -12.84 -57.48
N ASP A 201 18.87 -13.64 -57.46
CA ASP A 201 19.22 -14.48 -56.31
C ASP A 201 19.85 -13.65 -55.19
N THR A 202 20.57 -12.56 -55.51
CA THR A 202 21.14 -11.63 -54.50
C THR A 202 20.07 -10.72 -53.87
N ALA A 203 18.95 -10.47 -54.57
CA ALA A 203 17.86 -9.61 -54.10
C ALA A 203 16.77 -10.37 -53.27
N ARG A 204 16.85 -11.68 -53.23
CA ARG A 204 15.93 -12.55 -52.51
C ARG A 204 16.40 -12.88 -51.08
#